data_f7da049962b349d7b487394b4df53883
#
_entry.id   f7da049962b349d7b487394b4df53883
#
_cell.length_a   1.000
_cell.length_b   1.000
_cell.length_c   1.000
_cell.angle_alpha   90.00
_cell.angle_beta   90.00
_cell.angle_gamma   90.00
#
_symmetry.space_group_name_H-M   'P 1'
#
loop_
_entity.id
_entity.type
_entity.pdbx_description
1 polymer ?
#
loop_
_entity_poly.entity_id
_entity_poly.type
_entity_poly.pdbx_seq_one_letter_code
_entity_poly.pdbx_strand_id
1 'polypeptide(L)'
;MSERMYIMRKKGICFGLILALLLPFVFTTEVKASDNTELNIYALYLNSEKKGDSTLLESKGHYLLIDIGADNHAPAIIKQLQTLGVTHVDVMFSHLHTDHTGGCSTDLQAGLKQFALSGITIDTLYLPDPSLAVLSRSYPSRYAAFQAFMSTQGTGRIVYLNV
;
A
#
# COMPACT_ATOMS: atom_id res chain seq x y z
N MET A 1 3.40 -16.07 -64.06
CA MET A 1 3.49 -15.82 -62.59
C MET A 1 2.96 -14.45 -62.13
N SER A 2 2.66 -13.56 -63.06
CA SER A 2 2.21 -12.17 -62.75
C SER A 2 0.71 -12.06 -62.46
N GLU A 3 -0.14 -12.84 -63.10
CA GLU A 3 -1.60 -12.67 -62.99
C GLU A 3 -2.23 -13.14 -61.65
N ARG A 4 -1.63 -14.14 -60.97
CA ARG A 4 -2.16 -14.61 -59.71
C ARG A 4 -1.99 -13.62 -58.54
N MET A 5 -0.98 -12.75 -58.61
CA MET A 5 -0.73 -11.74 -57.59
C MET A 5 -1.67 -10.55 -57.68
N TYR A 6 -2.15 -10.24 -58.91
CA TYR A 6 -3.08 -9.15 -59.13
C TYR A 6 -4.51 -9.46 -58.65
N ILE A 7 -4.95 -10.73 -58.79
CA ILE A 7 -6.30 -11.17 -58.40
C ILE A 7 -6.43 -11.18 -56.85
N MET A 8 -5.36 -11.56 -56.12
CA MET A 8 -5.38 -11.54 -54.66
C MET A 8 -5.43 -10.12 -54.07
N ARG A 9 -4.79 -9.13 -54.70
CA ARG A 9 -4.88 -7.72 -54.28
C ARG A 9 -6.27 -7.13 -54.43
N LYS A 10 -7.01 -7.47 -55.49
CA LYS A 10 -8.39 -6.99 -55.68
C LYS A 10 -9.37 -7.56 -54.62
N LYS A 11 -9.19 -8.81 -54.22
CA LYS A 11 -10.04 -9.44 -53.16
C LYS A 11 -9.79 -8.84 -51.79
N GLY A 12 -8.54 -8.45 -51.48
CA GLY A 12 -8.19 -7.83 -50.21
C GLY A 12 -8.78 -6.44 -50.01
N ILE A 13 -8.88 -5.65 -51.07
CA ILE A 13 -9.47 -4.30 -51.04
C ILE A 13 -10.97 -4.36 -50.77
N CYS A 14 -11.69 -5.29 -51.39
CA CYS A 14 -13.11 -5.47 -51.11
C CYS A 14 -13.39 -5.93 -49.69
N PHE A 15 -12.55 -6.79 -49.11
CA PHE A 15 -12.71 -7.25 -47.76
C PHE A 15 -12.41 -6.14 -46.71
N GLY A 16 -11.39 -5.33 -46.97
CA GLY A 16 -11.05 -4.15 -46.17
C GLY A 16 -12.14 -3.09 -46.18
N LEU A 17 -12.77 -2.88 -47.35
CA LEU A 17 -13.82 -1.88 -47.50
C LEU A 17 -15.14 -2.29 -46.83
N ILE A 18 -15.47 -3.59 -46.84
CA ILE A 18 -16.64 -4.13 -46.13
C ILE A 18 -16.40 -4.07 -44.62
N LEU A 19 -15.20 -4.36 -44.17
CA LEU A 19 -14.84 -4.28 -42.73
C LEU A 19 -14.84 -2.82 -42.27
N ALA A 20 -14.37 -1.88 -43.07
CA ALA A 20 -14.39 -0.45 -42.78
C ALA A 20 -15.81 0.14 -42.72
N LEU A 21 -16.75 -0.39 -43.52
CA LEU A 21 -18.15 0.02 -43.49
C LEU A 21 -18.93 -0.57 -42.30
N LEU A 22 -18.47 -1.67 -41.72
CA LEU A 22 -19.09 -2.27 -40.53
C LEU A 22 -18.54 -1.70 -39.21
N LEU A 23 -17.38 -1.04 -39.26
CA LEU A 23 -16.78 -0.40 -38.09
C LEU A 23 -17.62 0.69 -37.43
N PRO A 24 -18.39 1.54 -38.12
CA PRO A 24 -19.24 2.51 -37.43
C PRO A 24 -20.51 1.91 -36.81
N PHE A 25 -20.83 0.63 -37.11
CA PHE A 25 -21.93 -0.08 -36.46
C PHE A 25 -21.51 -1.01 -35.33
N VAL A 26 -20.20 -1.18 -35.07
CA VAL A 26 -19.76 -1.66 -33.80
C VAL A 26 -20.02 -0.50 -32.83
N PHE A 27 -21.16 -0.51 -32.18
CA PHE A 27 -21.36 0.30 -30.99
C PHE A 27 -20.12 0.12 -30.13
N THR A 28 -19.30 1.12 -30.08
CA THR A 28 -18.43 1.30 -28.95
C THR A 28 -19.37 1.53 -27.77
N THR A 29 -19.91 0.46 -27.20
CA THR A 29 -20.17 0.50 -25.79
C THR A 29 -18.80 0.87 -25.23
N GLU A 30 -18.64 2.14 -24.83
CA GLU A 30 -17.67 2.43 -23.82
C GLU A 30 -17.99 1.42 -22.69
N VAL A 31 -17.30 0.31 -22.72
CA VAL A 31 -17.06 -0.42 -21.50
C VAL A 31 -16.27 0.61 -20.70
N LYS A 32 -17.00 1.46 -19.94
CA LYS A 32 -16.41 2.13 -18.81
C LYS A 32 -15.68 0.99 -18.13
N ALA A 33 -14.34 1.01 -18.24
CA ALA A 33 -13.54 0.16 -17.40
C ALA A 33 -14.18 0.29 -16.04
N SER A 34 -14.78 -0.78 -15.56
CA SER A 34 -15.18 -0.90 -14.18
C SER A 34 -14.02 -0.27 -13.44
N ASP A 35 -14.29 0.68 -12.59
CA ASP A 35 -13.27 1.32 -11.76
C ASP A 35 -12.64 0.17 -10.97
N ASN A 36 -11.71 -0.54 -11.63
CA ASN A 36 -11.00 -1.67 -11.07
C ASN A 36 -10.16 -1.06 -9.96
N THR A 37 -10.76 -1.01 -8.79
CA THR A 37 -10.05 -0.80 -7.54
C THR A 37 -9.22 -2.06 -7.34
N GLU A 38 -8.08 -2.11 -8.01
CA GLU A 38 -7.10 -3.15 -7.80
C GLU A 38 -6.53 -2.93 -6.40
N LEU A 39 -6.64 -3.94 -5.56
CA LEU A 39 -6.02 -3.99 -4.25
C LEU A 39 -4.84 -4.95 -4.34
N ASN A 40 -3.65 -4.41 -4.18
CA ASN A 40 -2.42 -5.18 -4.07
C ASN A 40 -2.10 -5.45 -2.60
N ILE A 41 -1.78 -6.69 -2.28
CA ILE A 41 -1.45 -7.13 -0.92
C ILE A 41 -0.04 -7.73 -0.94
N TYR A 42 0.86 -7.12 -0.19
CA TYR A 42 2.24 -7.56 -0.07
C TYR A 42 2.51 -8.07 1.36
N ALA A 43 2.78 -9.36 1.52
CA ALA A 43 3.36 -9.88 2.75
C ALA A 43 4.85 -9.51 2.77
N LEU A 44 5.26 -8.63 3.67
CA LEU A 44 6.63 -8.11 3.66
C LEU A 44 7.61 -9.08 4.32
N TYR A 45 8.76 -9.24 3.69
CA TYR A 45 9.83 -10.07 4.22
C TYR A 45 10.60 -9.33 5.34
N LEU A 46 10.63 -9.88 6.54
CA LEU A 46 11.18 -9.21 7.72
C LEU A 46 12.70 -9.45 7.91
N ASN A 47 13.28 -10.37 7.15
CA ASN A 47 14.72 -10.70 7.21
C ASN A 47 15.25 -11.00 8.60
N SER A 48 14.49 -11.73 9.41
CA SER A 48 14.83 -12.02 10.79
C SER A 48 14.13 -13.30 11.27
N GLU A 49 14.73 -13.97 12.26
CA GLU A 49 14.11 -15.09 12.97
C GLU A 49 13.18 -14.64 14.11
N LYS A 50 13.17 -13.34 14.44
CA LYS A 50 12.22 -12.78 15.42
C LYS A 50 10.79 -12.88 14.89
N LYS A 51 9.87 -13.13 15.79
CA LYS A 51 8.44 -13.10 15.48
C LYS A 51 8.03 -11.67 15.13
N GLY A 52 7.04 -11.55 14.29
CA GLY A 52 6.45 -10.29 13.88
C GLY A 52 5.78 -10.43 12.52
N ASP A 53 4.87 -9.52 12.25
CA ASP A 53 4.14 -9.45 10.98
C ASP A 53 4.25 -8.05 10.38
N SER A 54 4.17 -7.97 9.07
CA SER A 54 4.03 -6.71 8.34
C SER A 54 3.39 -6.97 6.99
N THR A 55 2.30 -6.28 6.70
CA THR A 55 1.57 -6.40 5.46
C THR A 55 1.33 -5.01 4.87
N LEU A 56 1.68 -4.81 3.61
CA LEU A 56 1.38 -3.59 2.88
C LEU A 56 0.17 -3.82 1.99
N LEU A 57 -0.80 -2.95 2.10
CA LEU A 57 -1.92 -2.83 1.17
C LEU A 57 -1.69 -1.62 0.26
N GLU A 58 -1.92 -1.78 -1.03
CA GLU A 58 -1.85 -0.69 -2.00
C GLU A 58 -3.11 -0.66 -2.86
N SER A 59 -3.68 0.51 -3.00
CA SER A 59 -4.76 0.75 -3.96
C SER A 59 -4.66 2.16 -4.51
N LYS A 60 -4.57 2.29 -5.84
CA LYS A 60 -4.52 3.59 -6.54
C LYS A 60 -3.40 4.52 -6.04
N GLY A 61 -2.28 3.94 -5.66
CA GLY A 61 -1.13 4.70 -5.15
C GLY A 61 -1.25 5.14 -3.69
N HIS A 62 -2.30 4.72 -2.97
CA HIS A 62 -2.41 4.85 -1.52
C HIS A 62 -1.89 3.59 -0.84
N TYR A 63 -1.12 3.78 0.20
CA TYR A 63 -0.44 2.70 0.90
C TYR A 63 -0.87 2.65 2.37
N LEU A 64 -1.25 1.45 2.83
CA LEU A 64 -1.52 1.17 4.24
C LEU A 64 -0.62 0.03 4.70
N LEU A 65 0.27 0.31 5.65
CA LEU A 65 1.14 -0.67 6.27
C LEU A 65 0.50 -1.17 7.56
N ILE A 66 0.18 -2.44 7.61
CA ILE A 66 -0.37 -3.11 8.80
C ILE A 66 0.77 -3.78 9.53
N ASP A 67 1.04 -3.33 10.74
CA ASP A 67 2.14 -3.73 11.61
C ASP A 67 3.55 -3.49 11.00
N ILE A 68 4.53 -3.34 11.85
CA ILE A 68 5.92 -3.09 11.45
C ILE A 68 6.91 -4.07 12.11
N GLY A 69 6.39 -5.21 12.52
CA GLY A 69 7.18 -6.29 13.11
C GLY A 69 7.82 -5.93 14.45
N ALA A 70 8.93 -6.58 14.78
CA ALA A 70 9.73 -6.35 15.97
C ALA A 70 10.78 -5.24 15.75
N ASP A 71 11.60 -4.99 16.76
CA ASP A 71 12.58 -3.90 16.84
C ASP A 71 13.64 -3.89 15.73
N ASN A 72 13.93 -5.02 15.10
CA ASN A 72 14.95 -5.16 14.05
C ASN A 72 14.36 -5.31 12.65
N HIS A 73 13.04 -5.22 12.46
CA HIS A 73 12.38 -5.46 11.17
C HIS A 73 12.29 -4.18 10.30
N ALA A 74 12.27 -3.01 10.91
CA ALA A 74 12.09 -1.75 10.20
C ALA A 74 13.04 -1.56 9.00
N PRO A 75 14.34 -1.87 9.06
CA PRO A 75 15.22 -1.69 7.89
C PRO A 75 14.81 -2.54 6.67
N ALA A 76 14.38 -3.79 6.91
CA ALA A 76 13.95 -4.66 5.82
C ALA A 76 12.62 -4.20 5.20
N ILE A 77 11.68 -3.74 6.02
CA ILE A 77 10.40 -3.16 5.59
C ILE A 77 10.67 -1.89 4.78
N ILE A 78 11.43 -0.95 5.31
CA ILE A 78 11.79 0.31 4.66
C ILE A 78 12.40 0.07 3.28
N LYS A 79 13.35 -0.87 3.16
CA LYS A 79 13.95 -1.23 1.88
C LYS A 79 12.92 -1.67 0.85
N GLN A 80 11.92 -2.47 1.26
CA GLN A 80 10.85 -2.92 0.37
C GLN A 80 9.94 -1.77 -0.04
N LEU A 81 9.54 -0.90 0.90
CA LEU A 81 8.76 0.29 0.60
C LEU A 81 9.48 1.21 -0.39
N GLN A 82 10.78 1.47 -0.17
CA GLN A 82 11.60 2.26 -1.10
C GLN A 82 11.71 1.63 -2.49
N THR A 83 11.79 0.29 -2.58
CA THR A 83 11.80 -0.42 -3.86
C THR A 83 10.47 -0.23 -4.62
N LEU A 84 9.35 -0.11 -3.90
CA LEU A 84 8.03 0.19 -4.45
C LEU A 84 7.81 1.69 -4.71
N GLY A 85 8.80 2.54 -4.40
CA GLY A 85 8.68 4.00 -4.57
C GLY A 85 7.79 4.69 -3.53
N VAL A 86 7.52 4.04 -2.40
CA VAL A 86 6.66 4.58 -1.35
C VAL A 86 7.40 5.67 -0.58
N THR A 87 6.86 6.88 -0.58
CA THR A 87 7.35 8.02 0.20
C THR A 87 6.36 8.47 1.27
N HIS A 88 5.10 8.07 1.15
CA HIS A 88 4.01 8.35 2.07
C HIS A 88 3.25 7.07 2.37
N VAL A 89 2.93 6.82 3.63
CA VAL A 89 2.23 5.62 4.05
C VAL A 89 1.36 5.90 5.28
N ASP A 90 0.16 5.34 5.28
CA ASP A 90 -0.61 5.17 6.50
C ASP A 90 -0.11 3.92 7.25
N VAL A 91 -0.06 3.97 8.57
CA VAL A 91 0.34 2.82 9.41
C VAL A 91 -0.81 2.43 10.33
N MET A 92 -1.12 1.15 10.41
CA MET A 92 -2.10 0.61 11.33
C MET A 92 -1.45 -0.44 12.22
N PHE A 93 -1.61 -0.31 13.52
CA PHE A 93 -1.26 -1.39 14.44
C PHE A 93 -2.48 -2.24 14.77
N SER A 94 -2.40 -3.53 14.44
CA SER A 94 -3.44 -4.51 14.76
C SER A 94 -3.64 -4.61 16.27
N HIS A 95 -2.52 -4.55 17.01
CA HIS A 95 -2.47 -4.47 18.47
C HIS A 95 -1.10 -3.94 18.91
N LEU A 96 -0.93 -3.68 20.24
CA LEU A 96 0.25 -2.97 20.71
C LEU A 96 1.36 -3.89 21.31
N HIS A 97 1.48 -5.13 20.90
CA HIS A 97 2.64 -5.93 21.25
C HIS A 97 3.90 -5.47 20.51
N THR A 98 5.06 -5.72 21.08
CA THR A 98 6.35 -5.22 20.57
C THR A 98 6.74 -5.80 19.22
N ASP A 99 6.30 -7.01 18.93
CA ASP A 99 6.52 -7.72 17.67
C ASP A 99 5.58 -7.27 16.53
N HIS A 100 4.71 -6.30 16.78
CA HIS A 100 3.85 -5.63 15.80
C HIS A 100 4.13 -4.14 15.67
N THR A 101 4.69 -3.53 16.74
CA THR A 101 4.91 -2.08 16.82
C THR A 101 6.37 -1.65 16.64
N GLY A 102 7.19 -2.50 16.03
CA GLY A 102 8.61 -2.21 15.79
C GLY A 102 9.43 -2.18 17.07
N GLY A 103 9.13 -3.10 18.04
CA GLY A 103 9.80 -3.10 19.34
C GLY A 103 9.46 -1.87 20.19
N CYS A 104 8.31 -1.24 19.95
CA CYS A 104 7.96 0.04 20.56
C CYS A 104 8.14 0.02 22.08
N SER A 105 9.17 0.73 22.49
CA SER A 105 9.30 1.30 23.81
C SER A 105 8.81 2.77 23.77
N THR A 106 9.09 3.53 24.80
CA THR A 106 8.68 4.95 24.88
C THR A 106 9.40 5.88 23.91
N ASP A 107 10.52 5.45 23.29
CA ASP A 107 11.35 6.28 22.42
C ASP A 107 11.11 6.05 20.91
N LEU A 108 10.45 4.97 20.51
CA LEU A 108 10.14 4.60 19.13
C LEU A 108 11.35 4.46 18.19
N GLN A 109 12.58 4.36 18.72
CA GLN A 109 13.81 4.42 17.93
C GLN A 109 13.95 3.27 16.92
N ALA A 110 13.52 2.07 17.31
CA ALA A 110 13.65 0.89 16.47
C ALA A 110 12.54 0.74 15.42
N GLY A 111 11.44 1.43 15.59
CA GLY A 111 10.26 1.34 14.73
C GLY A 111 9.99 2.61 13.94
N LEU A 112 8.91 3.33 14.28
CA LEU A 112 8.41 4.47 13.49
C LEU A 112 9.45 5.55 13.20
N LYS A 113 10.39 5.82 14.10
CA LYS A 113 11.45 6.80 13.84
C LYS A 113 12.39 6.39 12.70
N GLN A 114 12.59 5.10 12.46
CA GLN A 114 13.39 4.64 11.32
C GLN A 114 12.73 5.00 9.99
N PHE A 115 11.40 4.95 9.92
CA PHE A 115 10.67 5.37 8.72
C PHE A 115 10.89 6.84 8.44
N ALA A 116 10.72 7.71 9.43
CA ALA A 116 10.96 9.14 9.28
C ALA A 116 12.42 9.45 8.88
N LEU A 117 13.40 8.78 9.46
CA LEU A 117 14.82 8.93 9.11
C LEU A 117 15.13 8.43 7.69
N SER A 118 14.35 7.51 7.16
CA SER A 118 14.50 6.99 5.79
C SER A 118 13.85 7.86 4.71
N GLY A 119 13.18 8.94 5.10
CA GLY A 119 12.44 9.82 4.20
C GLY A 119 11.03 9.34 3.88
N ILE A 120 10.52 8.32 4.58
CA ILE A 120 9.13 7.87 4.46
C ILE A 120 8.29 8.61 5.50
N THR A 121 7.31 9.38 5.02
CA THR A 121 6.36 10.10 5.87
C THR A 121 5.21 9.20 6.27
N ILE A 122 4.85 9.23 7.55
CA ILE A 122 3.65 8.57 8.05
C ILE A 122 2.53 9.61 8.11
N ASP A 123 1.52 9.45 7.25
CA ASP A 123 0.43 10.40 7.12
C ASP A 123 -0.64 10.17 8.20
N THR A 124 -1.05 8.93 8.41
CA THR A 124 -2.01 8.56 9.45
C THR A 124 -1.50 7.36 10.25
N LEU A 125 -1.64 7.43 11.56
CA LEU A 125 -1.40 6.29 12.45
C LEU A 125 -2.73 5.83 13.05
N TYR A 126 -3.14 4.63 12.68
CA TYR A 126 -4.32 3.97 13.22
C TYR A 126 -3.94 3.14 14.43
N LEU A 127 -4.57 3.39 15.55
CA LEU A 127 -4.32 2.72 16.82
C LEU A 127 -5.61 2.15 17.39
N PRO A 128 -5.55 1.05 18.15
CA PRO A 128 -6.67 0.63 18.99
C PRO A 128 -7.08 1.76 19.95
N ASP A 129 -8.38 1.89 20.24
CA ASP A 129 -8.88 2.92 21.15
C ASP A 129 -8.34 2.75 22.57
N PRO A 130 -7.64 3.74 23.15
CA PRO A 130 -7.10 3.67 24.50
C PRO A 130 -8.18 3.62 25.59
N SER A 131 -9.43 3.96 25.29
CA SER A 131 -10.55 3.84 26.23
C SER A 131 -10.98 2.40 26.48
N LEU A 132 -10.60 1.46 25.60
CA LEU A 132 -10.84 0.05 25.85
C LEU A 132 -10.04 -0.39 27.08
N ALA A 133 -10.74 -0.84 28.12
CA ALA A 133 -10.20 -1.03 29.48
C ALA A 133 -8.95 -1.91 29.57
N VAL A 134 -8.81 -2.86 28.65
CA VAL A 134 -7.66 -3.77 28.58
C VAL A 134 -6.42 -3.03 28.03
N LEU A 135 -6.59 -2.14 27.07
CA LEU A 135 -5.49 -1.46 26.38
C LEU A 135 -4.94 -0.29 27.20
N SER A 136 -5.80 0.47 27.86
CA SER A 136 -5.41 1.67 28.64
C SER A 136 -4.52 1.37 29.83
N ARG A 137 -4.69 0.20 30.46
CA ARG A 137 -3.88 -0.23 31.61
C ARG A 137 -2.48 -0.71 31.22
N SER A 138 -2.34 -1.25 30.02
CA SER A 138 -1.10 -1.92 29.61
C SER A 138 -0.11 -1.01 28.91
N TYR A 139 -0.57 0.09 28.26
CA TYR A 139 0.30 0.83 27.34
C TYR A 139 0.19 2.37 27.34
N PRO A 140 -0.14 3.07 28.46
CA PRO A 140 -0.37 4.52 28.42
C PRO A 140 0.85 5.31 27.92
N SER A 141 2.08 4.87 28.28
CA SER A 141 3.31 5.50 27.83
C SER A 141 3.56 5.37 26.32
N ARG A 142 3.07 4.30 25.71
CA ARG A 142 3.19 4.09 24.25
C ARG A 142 2.27 5.04 23.48
N TYR A 143 1.04 5.24 23.93
CA TYR A 143 0.15 6.22 23.33
C TYR A 143 0.73 7.62 23.36
N ALA A 144 1.30 8.03 24.50
CA ALA A 144 1.98 9.33 24.61
C ALA A 144 3.18 9.43 23.64
N ALA A 145 3.95 8.35 23.48
CA ALA A 145 5.07 8.31 22.53
C ALA A 145 4.58 8.41 21.08
N PHE A 146 3.51 7.73 20.70
CA PHE A 146 2.90 7.84 19.37
C PHE A 146 2.38 9.24 19.10
N GLN A 147 1.70 9.86 20.05
CA GLN A 147 1.22 11.24 19.93
C GLN A 147 2.37 12.23 19.76
N ALA A 148 3.41 12.12 20.57
CA ALA A 148 4.60 12.94 20.43
C ALA A 148 5.30 12.75 19.08
N PHE A 149 5.43 11.52 18.60
CA PHE A 149 6.00 11.25 17.29
C PHE A 149 5.16 11.86 16.16
N MET A 150 3.86 11.60 16.14
CA MET A 150 2.98 12.09 15.07
C MET A 150 2.90 13.62 15.03
N SER A 151 3.04 14.31 16.16
CA SER A 151 3.12 15.77 16.19
C SER A 151 4.35 16.31 15.45
N THR A 152 5.39 15.53 15.24
CA THR A 152 6.59 15.90 14.47
C THR A 152 6.47 15.62 12.98
N GLN A 153 5.45 14.86 12.54
CA GLN A 153 5.26 14.48 11.13
C GLN A 153 4.52 15.53 10.29
N GLY A 154 4.30 16.72 10.81
CA GLY A 154 3.66 17.81 10.09
C GLY A 154 2.16 17.59 9.88
N THR A 155 1.77 16.92 8.81
CA THR A 155 0.37 16.58 8.50
C THR A 155 -0.14 15.34 9.20
N GLY A 156 0.73 14.63 9.92
CA GLY A 156 0.43 13.35 10.55
C GLY A 156 -0.68 13.42 11.58
N ARG A 157 -1.61 12.47 11.52
CA ARG A 157 -2.75 12.37 12.45
C ARG A 157 -2.82 10.99 13.09
N ILE A 158 -3.49 10.91 14.24
CA ILE A 158 -3.85 9.65 14.88
C ILE A 158 -5.35 9.43 14.74
N VAL A 159 -5.72 8.21 14.38
CA VAL A 159 -7.11 7.73 14.34
C VAL A 159 -7.23 6.56 15.29
N TYR A 160 -8.13 6.65 16.25
CA TYR A 160 -8.41 5.55 17.16
C TYR A 160 -9.52 4.67 16.60
N LEU A 161 -9.24 3.36 16.55
CA LEU A 161 -10.16 2.36 16.05
C LEU A 161 -10.89 1.73 17.22
N ASN A 162 -12.21 1.82 17.20
CA ASN A 162 -13.09 1.13 18.14
C ASN A 162 -13.41 -0.26 17.57
N VAL A 163 -12.65 -1.27 18.01
CA VAL A 163 -12.76 -2.67 17.56
C VAL A 163 -13.18 -3.58 18.71
#